data_3f0dbf09741bc347409707bf6c810ab3
#
_entry.id   3f0dbf09741bc347409707bf6c810ab3
#
_cell.length_a   1.000
_cell.length_b   1.000
_cell.length_c   1.000
_cell.angle_alpha   90.00
_cell.angle_beta   90.00
_cell.angle_gamma   90.00
#
_symmetry.space_group_name_H-M   'P 1'
#
loop_
_entity.id
_entity.type
_entity.pdbx_description
1 polymer ?
#
loop_
_entity_poly.entity_id
_entity_poly.type
_entity_poly.pdbx_seq_one_letter_code
_entity_poly.pdbx_strand_id
1 'polypeptide(L)'
;MQTGHVFRAWGRILQGYAPALSIEITRECPLRCPGCYAYEPNHLGGEVTLRQLSDFKGDELVRRVLRLVEELRPLHVSLVGGDPLVRYRELERLVPQLVSGGIHVQVVTSAFRPLPSSWRQLPRLTAVVSIDGLEEEHNRRRAPATYERILKNIEHSRITVHCTITRQMASRAGSLEQFLRFWSDRPQVQRVWFSVFTPQRGAEAAERLTPGEREEVVEELLRLRALFPKLDMAPSALRQFLKPPSSPDACIFAKTTRTVSADLRTPVTPCQLGGDPDCSQCGCVAAMGLAAVGAYKVGGMVSAGALFHLSHRIGGLVASRRKQGLADEELIQIGAATPAGAAGDSSSGLA
;
A
#
# COMPACT_ATOMS: atom_id res chain seq x y z
N MET A 1 9.40 -12.62 -9.90
CA MET A 1 8.22 -11.96 -10.51
C MET A 1 8.01 -12.58 -11.88
N GLN A 2 6.82 -13.09 -12.18
CA GLN A 2 6.56 -13.72 -13.50
C GLN A 2 6.52 -12.62 -14.57
N THR A 3 7.20 -12.83 -15.70
CA THR A 3 7.31 -11.86 -16.82
C THR A 3 5.95 -11.35 -17.30
N GLY A 4 4.93 -12.21 -17.36
CA GLY A 4 3.57 -11.82 -17.76
C GLY A 4 2.89 -10.80 -16.85
N HIS A 5 3.27 -10.70 -15.56
CA HIS A 5 2.74 -9.67 -14.65
C HIS A 5 3.33 -8.29 -14.95
N VAL A 6 4.60 -8.24 -15.34
CA VAL A 6 5.27 -6.98 -15.72
C VAL A 6 4.61 -6.39 -16.96
N PHE A 7 4.39 -7.20 -17.99
CA PHE A 7 3.72 -6.74 -19.23
C PHE A 7 2.28 -6.26 -18.99
N ARG A 8 1.52 -6.95 -18.14
CA ARG A 8 0.16 -6.51 -17.78
C ARG A 8 0.18 -5.19 -17.02
N ALA A 9 1.10 -5.03 -16.05
CA ALA A 9 1.27 -3.77 -15.33
C ALA A 9 1.65 -2.63 -16.28
N TRP A 10 2.54 -2.89 -17.22
CA TRP A 10 2.93 -1.93 -18.24
C TRP A 10 1.75 -1.52 -19.14
N GLY A 11 0.96 -2.48 -19.60
CA GLY A 11 -0.26 -2.21 -20.36
C GLY A 11 -1.24 -1.31 -19.59
N ARG A 12 -1.40 -1.52 -18.26
CA ARG A 12 -2.23 -0.63 -17.42
C ARG A 12 -1.69 0.80 -17.37
N ILE A 13 -0.38 0.96 -17.24
CA ILE A 13 0.26 2.27 -17.18
C ILE A 13 0.08 3.03 -18.50
N LEU A 14 0.30 2.38 -19.64
CA LEU A 14 0.08 2.96 -20.97
C LEU A 14 -1.37 3.37 -21.21
N GLN A 15 -2.33 2.66 -20.60
CA GLN A 15 -3.75 3.01 -20.62
C GLN A 15 -4.12 4.12 -19.62
N GLY A 16 -3.17 4.65 -18.86
CA GLY A 16 -3.39 5.69 -17.86
C GLY A 16 -3.99 5.21 -16.55
N TYR A 17 -3.85 3.91 -16.22
CA TYR A 17 -4.25 3.36 -14.93
C TYR A 17 -3.03 3.08 -14.04
N ALA A 18 -3.20 3.25 -12.75
CA ALA A 18 -2.24 2.74 -11.76
C ALA A 18 -2.43 1.23 -11.60
N PRO A 19 -1.39 0.39 -11.80
CA PRO A 19 -1.50 -1.05 -11.65
C PRO A 19 -1.72 -1.51 -10.21
N ALA A 20 -1.42 -0.66 -9.22
CA ALA A 20 -1.64 -0.94 -7.81
C ALA A 20 -2.58 0.09 -7.18
N LEU A 21 -3.44 -0.39 -6.29
CA LEU A 21 -4.36 0.40 -5.47
C LEU A 21 -4.12 0.06 -3.99
N SER A 22 -3.83 1.06 -3.18
CA SER A 22 -3.79 0.94 -1.72
C SER A 22 -5.01 1.62 -1.12
N ILE A 23 -5.73 0.93 -0.26
CA ILE A 23 -6.96 1.43 0.36
C ILE A 23 -6.79 1.40 1.88
N GLU A 24 -6.90 2.56 2.52
CA GLU A 24 -7.10 2.65 3.96
C GLU A 24 -8.55 2.28 4.26
N ILE A 25 -8.83 0.98 4.40
CA ILE A 25 -10.18 0.44 4.41
C ILE A 25 -11.01 0.84 5.65
N THR A 26 -10.36 1.36 6.66
CA THR A 26 -10.99 1.85 7.90
C THR A 26 -10.11 2.87 8.60
N ARG A 27 -10.77 3.82 9.28
CA ARG A 27 -10.10 4.76 10.20
C ARG A 27 -9.88 4.19 11.61
N GLU A 28 -10.42 3.01 11.88
CA GLU A 28 -10.39 2.43 13.22
C GLU A 28 -9.17 1.51 13.39
N CYS A 29 -8.50 1.62 14.53
CA CYS A 29 -7.41 0.73 14.94
C CYS A 29 -7.50 0.52 16.46
N PRO A 30 -7.37 -0.71 16.96
CA PRO A 30 -7.32 -0.97 18.40
C PRO A 30 -5.98 -0.59 19.03
N LEU A 31 -4.94 -0.30 18.20
CA LEU A 31 -3.60 0.05 18.64
C LEU A 31 -3.39 1.57 18.65
N ARG A 32 -2.36 2.00 19.39
CA ARG A 32 -1.88 3.39 19.41
C ARG A 32 -0.36 3.40 19.28
N CYS A 33 0.15 2.85 18.19
CA CYS A 33 1.59 2.74 17.96
C CYS A 33 2.23 4.12 17.84
N PRO A 34 3.31 4.42 18.60
CA PRO A 34 4.10 5.63 18.38
C PRO A 34 4.62 5.70 16.94
N GLY A 35 4.60 6.89 16.33
CA GLY A 35 5.08 7.11 14.97
C GLY A 35 4.25 6.38 13.88
N CYS A 36 2.98 6.10 14.14
CA CYS A 36 2.09 5.53 13.14
C CYS A 36 1.73 6.58 12.08
N TYR A 37 2.30 6.47 10.90
CA TYR A 37 2.14 7.43 9.81
C TYR A 37 0.66 7.74 9.47
N ALA A 38 -0.23 6.76 9.57
CA ALA A 38 -1.64 6.92 9.23
C ALA A 38 -2.41 7.88 10.16
N TYR A 39 -1.88 8.13 11.36
CA TYR A 39 -2.51 9.03 12.34
C TYR A 39 -1.70 10.31 12.59
N GLU A 40 -0.61 10.51 11.84
CA GLU A 40 0.09 11.78 11.86
C GLU A 40 -0.80 12.91 11.33
N PRO A 41 -0.76 14.11 11.94
CA PRO A 41 -1.60 15.24 11.54
C PRO A 41 -1.50 15.60 10.05
N ASN A 42 -0.33 15.40 9.46
CA ASN A 42 -0.05 15.75 8.06
C ASN A 42 -0.37 14.63 7.07
N HIS A 43 -0.82 13.46 7.52
CA HIS A 43 -1.01 12.29 6.66
C HIS A 43 -1.88 12.57 5.43
N LEU A 44 -2.94 13.37 5.58
CA LEU A 44 -3.87 13.76 4.52
C LEU A 44 -3.72 15.22 4.08
N GLY A 45 -2.56 15.84 4.28
CA GLY A 45 -2.32 17.22 3.89
C GLY A 45 -2.52 18.25 5.00
N GLY A 46 -2.77 17.83 6.24
CA GLY A 46 -2.78 18.68 7.43
C GLY A 46 -4.14 19.33 7.79
N GLU A 47 -5.12 19.33 6.88
CA GLU A 47 -6.46 19.88 7.16
C GLU A 47 -7.35 18.87 7.88
N VAL A 48 -7.24 17.60 7.52
CA VAL A 48 -7.99 16.48 8.12
C VAL A 48 -7.05 15.34 8.47
N THR A 49 -7.45 14.55 9.47
CA THR A 49 -6.76 13.32 9.85
C THR A 49 -7.60 12.11 9.46
N LEU A 50 -6.97 10.94 9.37
CA LEU A 50 -7.68 9.68 9.09
C LEU A 50 -8.88 9.48 10.02
N ARG A 51 -8.77 9.85 11.30
CA ARG A 51 -9.85 9.67 12.30
C ARG A 51 -11.08 10.53 12.04
N GLN A 52 -10.96 11.61 11.28
CA GLN A 52 -12.05 12.54 10.96
C GLN A 52 -12.83 12.14 9.71
N LEU A 53 -12.27 11.26 8.87
CA LEU A 53 -12.92 10.84 7.64
C LEU A 53 -14.16 9.96 7.91
N SER A 54 -15.05 9.91 6.94
CA SER A 54 -16.12 8.91 6.89
C SER A 54 -15.53 7.51 6.82
N ASP A 55 -16.22 6.54 7.40
CA ASP A 55 -15.80 5.15 7.47
C ASP A 55 -16.99 4.24 7.15
N PHE A 56 -16.90 3.53 6.05
CA PHE A 56 -17.96 2.64 5.59
C PHE A 56 -17.91 1.29 6.30
N LYS A 57 -19.08 0.63 6.43
CA LYS A 57 -19.25 -0.66 7.10
C LYS A 57 -20.24 -1.54 6.34
N GLY A 58 -20.21 -2.83 6.66
CA GLY A 58 -21.17 -3.80 6.13
C GLY A 58 -21.16 -3.89 4.61
N ASP A 59 -22.33 -4.07 4.03
CA ASP A 59 -22.52 -4.25 2.59
C ASP A 59 -22.13 -3.01 1.77
N GLU A 60 -22.26 -1.84 2.36
CA GLU A 60 -21.90 -0.60 1.71
C GLU A 60 -20.39 -0.53 1.46
N LEU A 61 -19.57 -0.88 2.45
CA LEU A 61 -18.12 -0.94 2.29
C LEU A 61 -17.75 -1.89 1.15
N VAL A 62 -18.28 -3.11 1.17
CA VAL A 62 -17.97 -4.13 0.16
C VAL A 62 -18.33 -3.64 -1.24
N ARG A 63 -19.55 -3.12 -1.44
CA ARG A 63 -20.01 -2.60 -2.73
C ARG A 63 -19.16 -1.44 -3.23
N ARG A 64 -18.81 -0.49 -2.35
CA ARG A 64 -18.00 0.68 -2.73
C ARG A 64 -16.59 0.30 -3.12
N VAL A 65 -15.95 -0.61 -2.38
CA VAL A 65 -14.60 -1.08 -2.71
C VAL A 65 -14.60 -1.84 -4.04
N LEU A 66 -15.58 -2.71 -4.29
CA LEU A 66 -15.69 -3.43 -5.57
C LEU A 66 -15.89 -2.46 -6.74
N ARG A 67 -16.76 -1.46 -6.60
CA ARG A 67 -16.94 -0.41 -7.62
C ARG A 67 -15.65 0.36 -7.87
N LEU A 68 -14.96 0.79 -6.82
CA LEU A 68 -13.68 1.49 -6.94
C LEU A 68 -12.63 0.65 -7.70
N VAL A 69 -12.58 -0.63 -7.41
CA VAL A 69 -11.68 -1.58 -8.09
C VAL A 69 -12.07 -1.76 -9.56
N GLU A 70 -13.35 -1.83 -9.86
CA GLU A 70 -13.84 -1.90 -11.25
C GLU A 70 -13.50 -0.63 -12.05
N GLU A 71 -13.68 0.55 -11.45
CA GLU A 71 -13.33 1.85 -12.06
C GLU A 71 -11.82 2.00 -12.28
N LEU A 72 -11.00 1.68 -11.29
CA LEU A 72 -9.55 1.88 -11.32
C LEU A 72 -8.78 0.73 -11.97
N ARG A 73 -9.39 -0.45 -12.13
CA ARG A 73 -8.82 -1.64 -12.79
C ARG A 73 -7.41 -2.02 -12.31
N PRO A 74 -7.13 -2.05 -11.01
CA PRO A 74 -5.80 -2.43 -10.52
C PRO A 74 -5.53 -3.92 -10.77
N LEU A 75 -4.26 -4.30 -10.79
CA LEU A 75 -3.80 -5.69 -10.77
C LEU A 75 -3.48 -6.16 -9.35
N HIS A 76 -3.18 -5.20 -8.47
CA HIS A 76 -2.86 -5.42 -7.07
C HIS A 76 -3.67 -4.47 -6.20
N VAL A 77 -4.27 -4.98 -5.14
CA VAL A 77 -4.98 -4.20 -4.12
C VAL A 77 -4.33 -4.46 -2.76
N SER A 78 -3.88 -3.41 -2.09
CA SER A 78 -3.40 -3.45 -0.71
C SER A 78 -4.48 -2.85 0.20
N LEU A 79 -4.97 -3.64 1.14
CA LEU A 79 -5.91 -3.22 2.18
C LEU A 79 -5.13 -2.89 3.44
N VAL A 80 -5.11 -1.62 3.79
CA VAL A 80 -4.36 -1.02 4.90
C VAL A 80 -5.27 -0.03 5.66
N GLY A 81 -4.72 0.96 6.30
CA GLY A 81 -5.42 1.98 7.08
C GLY A 81 -5.64 1.52 8.49
N GLY A 82 -6.10 2.21 9.48
CA GLY A 82 -6.27 1.74 10.84
C GLY A 82 -5.74 0.32 11.10
N ASP A 83 -6.62 -0.64 11.40
CA ASP A 83 -6.29 -2.06 11.21
C ASP A 83 -7.42 -2.75 10.42
N PRO A 84 -7.16 -3.33 9.24
CA PRO A 84 -8.20 -3.93 8.40
C PRO A 84 -9.03 -5.01 9.10
N LEU A 85 -8.47 -5.76 10.05
CA LEU A 85 -9.23 -6.77 10.80
C LEU A 85 -10.34 -6.19 11.70
N VAL A 86 -10.42 -4.88 11.87
CA VAL A 86 -11.61 -4.23 12.46
C VAL A 86 -12.82 -4.47 11.58
N ARG A 87 -12.63 -4.55 10.26
CA ARG A 87 -13.67 -4.88 9.25
C ARG A 87 -13.66 -6.37 8.89
N TYR A 88 -13.52 -7.25 9.89
CA TYR A 88 -13.33 -8.68 9.71
C TYR A 88 -14.43 -9.32 8.82
N ARG A 89 -15.71 -9.05 9.12
CA ARG A 89 -16.85 -9.63 8.38
C ARG A 89 -16.90 -9.15 6.93
N GLU A 90 -16.59 -7.90 6.72
CA GLU A 90 -16.52 -7.30 5.38
C GLU A 90 -15.35 -7.89 4.58
N LEU A 91 -14.20 -8.08 5.23
CA LEU A 91 -13.02 -8.69 4.59
C LEU A 91 -13.22 -10.16 4.23
N GLU A 92 -13.93 -10.94 5.05
CA GLU A 92 -14.28 -12.33 4.72
C GLU A 92 -15.07 -12.44 3.41
N ARG A 93 -15.84 -11.42 3.08
CA ARG A 93 -16.65 -11.35 1.85
C ARG A 93 -15.92 -10.67 0.70
N LEU A 94 -15.18 -9.61 0.97
CA LEU A 94 -14.48 -8.79 -0.02
C LEU A 94 -13.26 -9.50 -0.63
N VAL A 95 -12.39 -10.04 0.23
CA VAL A 95 -11.11 -10.60 -0.22
C VAL A 95 -11.28 -11.76 -1.22
N PRO A 96 -12.18 -12.76 -1.00
CA PRO A 96 -12.41 -13.80 -1.98
C PRO A 96 -12.92 -13.27 -3.33
N GLN A 97 -13.78 -12.23 -3.33
CA GLN A 97 -14.30 -11.63 -4.56
C GLN A 97 -13.19 -10.95 -5.37
N LEU A 98 -12.31 -10.19 -4.71
CA LEU A 98 -11.16 -9.57 -5.37
C LEU A 98 -10.21 -10.63 -5.96
N VAL A 99 -9.92 -11.68 -5.20
CA VAL A 99 -9.05 -12.79 -5.63
C VAL A 99 -9.65 -13.54 -6.81
N SER A 100 -10.95 -13.84 -6.80
CA SER A 100 -11.65 -14.50 -7.91
C SER A 100 -11.71 -13.63 -9.15
N GLY A 101 -11.76 -12.30 -8.99
CA GLY A 101 -11.62 -11.32 -10.07
C GLY A 101 -10.19 -11.23 -10.66
N GLY A 102 -9.26 -12.08 -10.21
CA GLY A 102 -7.89 -12.14 -10.73
C GLY A 102 -6.91 -11.15 -10.12
N ILE A 103 -7.32 -10.44 -9.08
CA ILE A 103 -6.54 -9.41 -8.40
C ILE A 103 -5.62 -10.07 -7.37
N HIS A 104 -4.38 -9.58 -7.27
CA HIS A 104 -3.50 -9.90 -6.15
C HIS A 104 -3.88 -9.02 -4.97
N VAL A 105 -4.29 -9.63 -3.87
CA VAL A 105 -4.71 -8.91 -2.67
C VAL A 105 -3.65 -9.02 -1.59
N GLN A 106 -3.30 -7.90 -0.99
CA GLN A 106 -2.48 -7.83 0.22
C GLN A 106 -3.33 -7.23 1.35
N VAL A 107 -3.34 -7.87 2.51
CA VAL A 107 -3.94 -7.31 3.72
C VAL A 107 -2.84 -7.10 4.75
N VAL A 108 -2.65 -5.86 5.20
CA VAL A 108 -1.61 -5.51 6.19
C VAL A 108 -2.28 -5.24 7.53
N THR A 109 -1.97 -6.05 8.53
CA THR A 109 -2.62 -6.02 9.84
C THR A 109 -1.62 -6.25 10.97
N SER A 110 -2.00 -5.85 12.18
CA SER A 110 -1.28 -6.21 13.41
C SER A 110 -1.59 -7.63 13.89
N ALA A 111 -2.55 -8.31 13.30
CA ALA A 111 -3.08 -9.60 13.76
C ALA A 111 -3.57 -9.57 15.23
N PHE A 112 -4.15 -8.45 15.69
CA PHE A 112 -4.69 -8.31 17.04
C PHE A 112 -5.84 -9.28 17.34
N ARG A 113 -6.40 -9.91 16.31
CA ARG A 113 -7.42 -10.96 16.34
C ARG A 113 -7.12 -12.04 15.30
N PRO A 114 -7.73 -13.24 15.37
CA PRO A 114 -7.52 -14.31 14.40
C PRO A 114 -7.78 -13.86 12.95
N LEU A 115 -6.96 -14.33 12.03
CA LEU A 115 -7.19 -14.16 10.61
C LEU A 115 -8.30 -15.13 10.15
N PRO A 116 -9.09 -14.78 9.12
CA PRO A 116 -10.07 -15.72 8.55
C PRO A 116 -9.40 -17.01 8.07
N SER A 117 -9.90 -18.16 8.51
CA SER A 117 -9.35 -19.46 8.16
C SER A 117 -9.41 -19.77 6.66
N SER A 118 -10.43 -19.24 5.97
CA SER A 118 -10.62 -19.33 4.52
C SER A 118 -9.45 -18.70 3.73
N TRP A 119 -8.74 -17.73 4.31
CA TRP A 119 -7.64 -17.03 3.64
C TRP A 119 -6.44 -17.93 3.33
N ARG A 120 -6.26 -19.00 4.12
CA ARG A 120 -5.15 -19.93 3.92
C ARG A 120 -5.10 -20.54 2.50
N GLN A 121 -6.25 -20.70 1.86
CA GLN A 121 -6.40 -21.36 0.57
C GLN A 121 -6.46 -20.40 -0.61
N LEU A 122 -6.53 -19.09 -0.37
CA LEU A 122 -6.65 -18.09 -1.43
C LEU A 122 -5.31 -17.88 -2.16
N PRO A 123 -5.21 -18.22 -3.46
CA PRO A 123 -3.91 -18.31 -4.15
C PRO A 123 -3.24 -16.95 -4.41
N ARG A 124 -4.01 -15.87 -4.45
CA ARG A 124 -3.53 -14.50 -4.73
C ARG A 124 -3.61 -13.58 -3.51
N LEU A 125 -3.78 -14.15 -2.32
CA LEU A 125 -3.79 -13.39 -1.08
C LEU A 125 -2.42 -13.46 -0.40
N THR A 126 -1.95 -12.31 0.05
CA THR A 126 -0.81 -12.18 0.97
C THR A 126 -1.30 -11.49 2.25
N ALA A 127 -1.43 -12.23 3.32
CA ALA A 127 -1.68 -11.68 4.65
C ALA A 127 -0.33 -11.24 5.25
N VAL A 128 -0.16 -9.95 5.46
CA VAL A 128 1.06 -9.35 6.02
C VAL A 128 0.80 -8.97 7.46
N VAL A 129 1.60 -9.50 8.37
CA VAL A 129 1.53 -9.17 9.80
C VAL A 129 2.67 -8.25 10.17
N SER A 130 2.32 -7.08 10.69
CA SER A 130 3.28 -6.04 11.09
C SER A 130 3.86 -6.35 12.46
N ILE A 131 5.18 -6.53 12.54
CA ILE A 131 5.94 -6.81 13.75
C ILE A 131 7.05 -5.76 13.90
N ASP A 132 7.10 -5.10 15.05
CA ASP A 132 8.07 -4.02 15.32
C ASP A 132 9.17 -4.52 16.28
N GLY A 133 10.15 -5.22 15.77
CA GLY A 133 11.29 -5.69 16.55
C GLY A 133 11.05 -6.99 17.30
N LEU A 134 11.87 -7.26 18.31
CA LEU A 134 11.76 -8.43 19.18
C LEU A 134 10.57 -8.29 20.14
N GLU A 135 10.25 -9.35 20.87
CA GLU A 135 9.01 -9.46 21.65
C GLU A 135 8.79 -8.29 22.61
N GLU A 136 9.78 -7.93 23.39
CA GLU A 136 9.65 -6.86 24.38
C GLU A 136 9.36 -5.50 23.71
N GLU A 137 10.09 -5.18 22.64
CA GLU A 137 9.92 -3.93 21.91
C GLU A 137 8.56 -3.88 21.20
N HIS A 138 8.21 -4.98 20.55
CA HIS A 138 6.93 -5.11 19.88
C HIS A 138 5.77 -4.98 20.85
N ASN A 139 5.79 -5.71 21.97
CA ASN A 139 4.72 -5.69 22.96
C ASN A 139 4.52 -4.31 23.59
N ARG A 140 5.62 -3.55 23.78
CA ARG A 140 5.55 -2.17 24.25
C ARG A 140 4.88 -1.24 23.24
N ARG A 141 5.16 -1.43 21.94
CA ARG A 141 4.68 -0.53 20.88
C ARG A 141 3.28 -0.89 20.38
N ARG A 142 2.92 -2.18 20.35
CA ARG A 142 1.75 -2.68 19.62
C ARG A 142 0.70 -3.37 20.49
N ALA A 143 0.69 -3.16 21.80
CA ALA A 143 -0.39 -3.69 22.63
C ALA A 143 -1.77 -3.21 22.07
N PRO A 144 -2.78 -4.08 22.05
CA PRO A 144 -2.86 -5.45 22.55
C PRO A 144 -2.42 -6.56 21.56
N ALA A 145 -1.80 -6.25 20.41
CA ALA A 145 -1.28 -7.22 19.45
C ALA A 145 0.12 -7.69 19.88
N THR A 146 0.23 -8.33 21.05
CA THR A 146 1.48 -8.89 21.58
C THR A 146 1.94 -10.13 20.81
N TYR A 147 3.20 -10.53 20.95
CA TYR A 147 3.72 -11.76 20.34
C TYR A 147 2.88 -12.98 20.70
N GLU A 148 2.55 -13.17 21.97
CA GLU A 148 1.69 -14.28 22.42
C GLU A 148 0.34 -14.27 21.68
N ARG A 149 -0.31 -13.11 21.64
CA ARG A 149 -1.59 -12.97 20.97
C ARG A 149 -1.49 -13.21 19.45
N ILE A 150 -0.45 -12.67 18.81
CA ILE A 150 -0.20 -12.88 17.38
C ILE A 150 0.01 -14.37 17.10
N LEU A 151 0.88 -15.05 17.85
CA LEU A 151 1.15 -16.47 17.64
C LEU A 151 -0.12 -17.31 17.69
N LYS A 152 -1.02 -17.03 18.66
CA LYS A 152 -2.34 -17.66 18.75
C LYS A 152 -3.22 -17.32 17.54
N ASN A 153 -3.24 -16.06 17.12
CA ASN A 153 -4.13 -15.58 16.07
C ASN A 153 -3.72 -16.03 14.66
N ILE A 154 -2.45 -16.39 14.45
CA ILE A 154 -1.93 -16.87 13.16
C ILE A 154 -1.82 -18.39 13.05
N GLU A 155 -2.15 -19.15 14.10
CA GLU A 155 -1.87 -20.60 14.22
C GLU A 155 -2.27 -21.40 12.98
N HIS A 156 -3.42 -21.09 12.40
CA HIS A 156 -3.96 -21.79 11.22
C HIS A 156 -3.82 -21.00 9.91
N SER A 157 -2.98 -19.97 9.90
CA SER A 157 -2.85 -19.03 8.78
C SER A 157 -1.59 -19.28 7.95
N ARG A 158 -1.50 -18.58 6.82
CA ARG A 158 -0.27 -18.42 6.03
C ARG A 158 0.02 -16.93 5.94
N ILE A 159 1.13 -16.50 6.52
CA ILE A 159 1.45 -15.07 6.63
C ILE A 159 2.82 -14.72 6.09
N THR A 160 2.97 -13.46 5.76
CA THR A 160 4.26 -12.78 5.61
C THR A 160 4.45 -11.89 6.83
N VAL A 161 5.58 -12.00 7.51
CA VAL A 161 5.96 -11.07 8.57
C VAL A 161 6.62 -9.85 7.94
N HIS A 162 6.19 -8.65 8.33
CA HIS A 162 6.82 -7.40 7.93
C HIS A 162 7.32 -6.66 9.17
N CYS A 163 8.61 -6.34 9.19
CA CYS A 163 9.23 -5.58 10.26
C CYS A 163 9.79 -4.27 9.73
N THR A 164 9.50 -3.18 10.42
CA THR A 164 10.18 -1.89 10.18
C THR A 164 11.38 -1.79 11.11
N ILE A 165 12.58 -1.82 10.54
CA ILE A 165 13.83 -1.65 11.28
C ILE A 165 13.94 -0.20 11.74
N THR A 166 14.01 0.00 13.05
CA THR A 166 14.26 1.27 13.69
C THR A 166 15.68 1.34 14.21
N ARG A 167 16.15 2.52 14.59
CA ARG A 167 17.47 2.71 15.21
C ARG A 167 17.64 1.86 16.47
N GLN A 168 16.59 1.77 17.29
CA GLN A 168 16.61 0.96 18.52
C GLN A 168 16.85 -0.52 18.24
N MET A 169 16.26 -1.04 17.16
CA MET A 169 16.49 -2.42 16.74
C MET A 169 17.90 -2.58 16.12
N ALA A 170 18.32 -1.65 15.25
CA ALA A 170 19.61 -1.70 14.59
C ALA A 170 20.81 -1.61 15.56
N SER A 171 20.67 -0.82 16.63
CA SER A 171 21.74 -0.66 17.63
C SER A 171 21.98 -1.88 18.54
N ARG A 172 21.08 -2.88 18.49
CA ARG A 172 21.23 -4.11 19.28
C ARG A 172 21.89 -5.20 18.43
N ALA A 173 23.12 -5.55 18.76
CA ALA A 173 23.88 -6.59 18.06
C ALA A 173 23.09 -7.90 17.99
N GLY A 174 22.99 -8.47 16.78
CA GLY A 174 22.30 -9.74 16.51
C GLY A 174 20.77 -9.70 16.56
N SER A 175 20.15 -8.52 16.73
CA SER A 175 18.69 -8.37 16.81
C SER A 175 17.99 -8.85 15.55
N LEU A 176 18.51 -8.55 14.36
CA LEU A 176 17.95 -8.98 13.08
C LEU A 176 18.04 -10.49 12.92
N GLU A 177 19.16 -11.11 13.33
CA GLU A 177 19.30 -12.56 13.26
C GLU A 177 18.36 -13.26 14.24
N GLN A 178 18.24 -12.77 15.48
CA GLN A 178 17.32 -13.32 16.47
C GLN A 178 15.86 -13.21 16.00
N PHE A 179 15.48 -12.07 15.42
CA PHE A 179 14.18 -11.85 14.84
C PHE A 179 13.90 -12.84 13.69
N LEU A 180 14.83 -12.98 12.75
CA LEU A 180 14.70 -13.91 11.63
C LEU A 180 14.61 -15.35 12.10
N ARG A 181 15.43 -15.76 13.06
CA ARG A 181 15.41 -17.10 13.65
C ARG A 181 14.04 -17.38 14.26
N PHE A 182 13.57 -16.51 15.14
CA PHE A 182 12.28 -16.67 15.81
C PHE A 182 11.12 -16.83 14.82
N TRP A 183 11.03 -15.95 13.82
CA TRP A 183 9.91 -15.94 12.88
C TRP A 183 10.07 -16.98 11.76
N SER A 184 11.29 -17.30 11.36
CA SER A 184 11.53 -18.33 10.34
C SER A 184 11.22 -19.75 10.83
N ASP A 185 11.35 -20.01 12.12
CA ASP A 185 11.03 -21.32 12.71
C ASP A 185 9.50 -21.58 12.79
N ARG A 186 8.68 -20.58 12.52
CA ARG A 186 7.22 -20.70 12.55
C ARG A 186 6.68 -21.23 11.23
N PRO A 187 5.94 -22.37 11.21
CA PRO A 187 5.42 -22.97 9.95
C PRO A 187 4.38 -22.07 9.26
N GLN A 188 3.67 -21.22 10.00
CA GLN A 188 2.71 -20.27 9.47
C GLN A 188 3.37 -19.17 8.65
N VAL A 189 4.62 -18.82 8.96
CA VAL A 189 5.38 -17.77 8.30
C VAL A 189 5.96 -18.30 7.00
N GLN A 190 5.53 -17.69 5.89
CA GLN A 190 6.02 -18.04 4.56
C GLN A 190 7.22 -17.18 4.17
N ARG A 191 7.21 -15.93 4.59
CA ARG A 191 8.20 -14.90 4.23
C ARG A 191 8.40 -13.92 5.36
N VAL A 192 9.57 -13.31 5.39
CA VAL A 192 9.89 -12.17 6.23
C VAL A 192 10.38 -11.05 5.32
N TRP A 193 9.79 -9.86 5.48
CA TRP A 193 10.17 -8.63 4.78
C TRP A 193 10.59 -7.57 5.79
N PHE A 194 11.58 -6.80 5.43
CA PHE A 194 12.01 -5.64 6.19
C PHE A 194 11.78 -4.35 5.42
N SER A 195 11.29 -3.34 6.12
CA SER A 195 11.43 -1.94 5.77
C SER A 195 12.41 -1.29 6.72
N VAL A 196 12.96 -0.15 6.33
CA VAL A 196 13.68 0.74 7.24
C VAL A 196 12.75 1.90 7.58
N PHE A 197 12.83 2.43 8.78
CA PHE A 197 12.00 3.56 9.19
C PHE A 197 12.19 4.75 8.23
N THR A 198 11.08 5.33 7.79
CA THR A 198 11.05 6.51 6.91
C THR A 198 10.51 7.70 7.71
N PRO A 199 11.34 8.71 8.03
CA PRO A 199 10.88 9.89 8.75
C PRO A 199 10.06 10.82 7.84
N GLN A 200 9.22 11.66 8.45
CA GLN A 200 8.70 12.88 7.80
C GLN A 200 9.78 13.95 7.80
N ARG A 201 9.79 14.85 6.81
CA ARG A 201 10.75 15.95 6.75
C ARG A 201 10.57 16.89 7.94
N GLY A 202 11.68 17.31 8.50
CA GLY A 202 11.68 18.21 9.66
C GLY A 202 11.23 17.56 10.97
N ALA A 203 10.83 16.29 10.96
CA ALA A 203 10.51 15.59 12.19
C ALA A 203 11.79 15.05 12.87
N GLU A 204 11.91 15.32 14.17
CA GLU A 204 12.86 14.59 15.00
C GLU A 204 12.29 13.20 15.30
N ALA A 205 12.92 12.18 14.74
CA ALA A 205 12.49 10.81 14.91
C ALA A 205 13.63 9.97 15.51
N ALA A 206 13.43 9.52 16.74
CA ALA A 206 14.40 8.67 17.45
C ALA A 206 14.61 7.31 16.75
N GLU A 207 13.68 6.90 15.92
CA GLU A 207 13.75 5.67 15.11
C GLU A 207 14.60 5.80 13.84
N ARG A 208 15.01 7.01 13.48
CA ARG A 208 15.78 7.29 12.25
C ARG A 208 17.18 6.69 12.35
N LEU A 209 17.57 5.90 11.34
CA LEU A 209 18.92 5.40 11.19
C LEU A 209 19.83 6.48 10.62
N THR A 210 21.06 6.54 11.12
CA THR A 210 22.14 7.28 10.45
C THR A 210 22.55 6.57 9.16
N PRO A 211 23.26 7.26 8.23
CA PRO A 211 23.77 6.60 7.02
C PRO A 211 24.63 5.37 7.31
N GLY A 212 25.53 5.42 8.30
CA GLY A 212 26.36 4.29 8.71
C GLY A 212 25.55 3.12 9.25
N GLU A 213 24.61 3.37 10.16
CA GLU A 213 23.71 2.33 10.70
C GLU A 213 22.88 1.69 9.57
N ARG A 214 22.49 2.45 8.55
CA ARG A 214 21.76 1.94 7.39
C ARG A 214 22.64 1.04 6.53
N GLU A 215 23.90 1.38 6.33
CA GLU A 215 24.88 0.54 5.62
C GLU A 215 25.08 -0.78 6.36
N GLU A 216 25.33 -0.74 7.65
CA GLU A 216 25.47 -1.93 8.51
C GLU A 216 24.25 -2.85 8.44
N VAL A 217 23.04 -2.30 8.53
CA VAL A 217 21.78 -3.04 8.40
C VAL A 217 21.67 -3.72 7.05
N VAL A 218 22.01 -3.04 5.95
CA VAL A 218 21.94 -3.63 4.61
C VAL A 218 22.95 -4.74 4.44
N GLU A 219 24.17 -4.58 4.93
CA GLU A 219 25.21 -5.62 4.89
C GLU A 219 24.81 -6.83 5.72
N GLU A 220 24.27 -6.61 6.92
CA GLU A 220 23.77 -7.70 7.77
C GLU A 220 22.62 -8.44 7.09
N LEU A 221 21.64 -7.75 6.51
CA LEU A 221 20.53 -8.39 5.79
C LEU A 221 21.00 -9.19 4.57
N LEU A 222 22.01 -8.70 3.83
CA LEU A 222 22.62 -9.43 2.72
C LEU A 222 23.28 -10.74 3.19
N ARG A 223 23.97 -10.70 4.33
CA ARG A 223 24.57 -11.88 4.97
C ARG A 223 23.49 -12.85 5.47
N LEU A 224 22.50 -12.35 6.20
CA LEU A 224 21.43 -13.17 6.80
C LEU A 224 20.55 -13.83 5.75
N ARG A 225 20.37 -13.22 4.59
CA ARG A 225 19.60 -13.81 3.50
C ARG A 225 20.11 -15.19 3.06
N ALA A 226 21.40 -15.44 3.14
CA ALA A 226 21.97 -16.75 2.83
C ALA A 226 21.63 -17.81 3.89
N LEU A 227 21.38 -17.38 5.13
CA LEU A 227 21.10 -18.26 6.28
C LEU A 227 19.59 -18.48 6.48
N PHE A 228 18.76 -17.53 6.07
CA PHE A 228 17.31 -17.55 6.29
C PHE A 228 16.54 -17.48 4.95
N PRO A 229 16.17 -18.63 4.35
CA PRO A 229 15.45 -18.65 3.06
C PRO A 229 14.11 -17.92 3.09
N LYS A 230 13.48 -17.76 4.26
CA LYS A 230 12.23 -16.98 4.41
C LYS A 230 12.45 -15.46 4.34
N LEU A 231 13.69 -14.95 4.43
CA LEU A 231 14.01 -13.58 4.11
C LEU A 231 13.89 -13.36 2.58
N ASP A 232 12.66 -13.10 2.14
CA ASP A 232 12.30 -13.01 0.71
C ASP A 232 12.49 -11.58 0.18
N MET A 233 13.73 -11.13 0.18
CA MET A 233 14.13 -9.84 -0.37
C MET A 233 15.33 -10.02 -1.30
N ALA A 234 15.20 -9.60 -2.56
CA ALA A 234 16.30 -9.70 -3.52
C ALA A 234 17.49 -8.83 -3.09
N PRO A 235 18.75 -9.28 -3.29
CA PRO A 235 19.93 -8.44 -2.97
C PRO A 235 19.91 -7.07 -3.64
N SER A 236 19.38 -6.99 -4.87
CA SER A 236 19.20 -5.71 -5.56
C SER A 236 18.24 -4.79 -4.85
N ALA A 237 17.14 -5.32 -4.26
CA ALA A 237 16.18 -4.53 -3.49
C ALA A 237 16.78 -4.08 -2.14
N LEU A 238 17.54 -4.94 -1.45
CA LEU A 238 18.24 -4.58 -0.22
C LEU A 238 19.23 -3.43 -0.45
N ARG A 239 20.01 -3.48 -1.54
CA ARG A 239 20.94 -2.40 -1.87
C ARG A 239 20.25 -1.06 -2.20
N GLN A 240 18.98 -1.06 -2.62
CA GLN A 240 18.24 0.19 -2.86
C GLN A 240 17.99 0.97 -1.56
N PHE A 241 18.02 0.35 -0.40
CA PHE A 241 17.97 1.11 0.87
C PHE A 241 19.13 2.10 1.02
N LEU A 242 20.26 1.87 0.36
CA LEU A 242 21.42 2.80 0.35
C LEU A 242 21.25 3.95 -0.65
N LYS A 243 20.38 3.76 -1.66
CA LYS A 243 20.12 4.74 -2.72
C LYS A 243 18.64 4.83 -3.03
N PRO A 244 17.81 5.25 -2.06
CA PRO A 244 16.38 5.38 -2.28
C PRO A 244 16.06 6.46 -3.32
N PRO A 245 14.87 6.45 -3.93
CA PRO A 245 14.42 7.52 -4.81
C PRO A 245 14.45 8.87 -4.10
N SER A 246 15.03 9.89 -4.73
CA SER A 246 15.24 11.21 -4.12
C SER A 246 13.98 12.04 -3.94
N SER A 247 12.90 11.66 -4.63
CA SER A 247 11.61 12.38 -4.59
C SER A 247 10.46 11.44 -4.99
N PRO A 248 9.20 11.82 -4.72
CA PRO A 248 8.05 11.09 -5.24
C PRO A 248 8.04 10.98 -6.76
N ASP A 249 8.56 12.00 -7.46
CA ASP A 249 8.65 12.00 -8.92
C ASP A 249 9.64 10.99 -9.48
N ALA A 250 10.70 10.72 -8.75
CA ALA A 250 11.68 9.69 -9.10
C ALA A 250 11.22 8.28 -8.66
N CYS A 251 10.19 8.19 -7.80
CA CYS A 251 9.75 6.94 -7.21
C CYS A 251 8.75 6.20 -8.10
N ILE A 252 9.14 5.03 -8.61
CA ILE A 252 8.25 4.17 -9.41
C ILE A 252 7.02 3.76 -8.59
N PHE A 253 7.20 3.42 -7.31
CA PHE A 253 6.09 3.04 -6.43
C PHE A 253 5.05 4.15 -6.30
N ALA A 254 5.46 5.39 -6.04
CA ALA A 254 4.55 6.53 -5.93
C ALA A 254 3.75 6.79 -7.22
N LYS A 255 4.36 6.53 -8.39
CA LYS A 255 3.70 6.72 -9.70
C LYS A 255 2.81 5.56 -10.11
N THR A 256 2.99 4.38 -9.55
CA THR A 256 2.24 3.16 -9.94
C THR A 256 1.24 2.69 -8.94
N THR A 257 1.21 3.32 -7.77
CA THR A 257 0.27 3.01 -6.71
C THR A 257 -0.61 4.22 -6.46
N ARG A 258 -1.91 4.05 -6.68
CA ARG A 258 -2.90 5.00 -6.19
C ARG A 258 -3.26 4.63 -4.76
N THR A 259 -3.19 5.59 -3.85
CA THR A 259 -3.63 5.39 -2.46
C THR A 259 -4.86 6.25 -2.18
N VAL A 260 -5.88 5.65 -1.56
CA VAL A 260 -7.10 6.32 -1.13
C VAL A 260 -7.37 6.05 0.35
N SER A 261 -7.93 7.03 1.02
CA SER A 261 -8.22 6.95 2.45
C SER A 261 -9.58 6.28 2.75
N ALA A 262 -10.00 6.26 4.01
CA ALA A 262 -11.13 5.49 4.53
C ALA A 262 -12.49 5.88 3.92
N ASP A 263 -12.62 7.10 3.39
CA ASP A 263 -13.79 7.56 2.66
C ASP A 263 -13.83 7.06 1.19
N LEU A 264 -12.82 6.29 0.76
CA LEU A 264 -12.64 5.75 -0.59
C LEU A 264 -12.54 6.83 -1.70
N ARG A 265 -12.25 8.06 -1.32
CA ARG A 265 -12.19 9.24 -2.22
C ARG A 265 -10.93 10.07 -2.01
N THR A 266 -10.63 10.44 -0.78
CA THR A 266 -9.50 11.29 -0.44
C THR A 266 -8.19 10.60 -0.81
N PRO A 267 -7.36 11.19 -1.70
CA PRO A 267 -6.08 10.60 -2.04
C PRO A 267 -5.10 10.77 -0.89
N VAL A 268 -4.30 9.75 -0.64
CA VAL A 268 -3.13 9.82 0.24
C VAL A 268 -1.90 10.10 -0.63
N THR A 269 -1.31 11.27 -0.46
CA THR A 269 -0.18 11.75 -1.28
C THR A 269 1.00 12.14 -0.40
N PRO A 270 2.24 12.08 -0.91
CA PRO A 270 2.65 11.73 -2.28
C PRO A 270 2.74 10.20 -2.54
N CYS A 271 2.62 9.40 -1.52
CA CYS A 271 2.58 7.93 -1.56
C CYS A 271 1.79 7.41 -0.35
N GLN A 272 1.76 6.10 -0.13
CA GLN A 272 1.03 5.49 0.99
C GLN A 272 1.41 5.99 2.40
N LEU A 273 2.59 6.60 2.56
CA LEU A 273 3.00 7.18 3.85
C LEU A 273 2.29 8.51 4.15
N GLY A 274 1.77 9.18 3.13
CA GLY A 274 1.15 10.51 3.28
C GLY A 274 2.13 11.59 3.72
N GLY A 275 1.61 12.79 3.96
CA GLY A 275 2.39 13.90 4.50
C GLY A 275 3.55 14.36 3.62
N ASP A 276 4.69 14.63 4.24
CA ASP A 276 5.94 14.99 3.56
C ASP A 276 7.08 14.01 3.94
N PRO A 277 7.06 12.77 3.43
CA PRO A 277 8.07 11.77 3.76
C PRO A 277 9.44 12.18 3.21
N ASP A 278 10.48 12.01 4.02
CA ASP A 278 11.86 12.21 3.57
C ASP A 278 12.27 11.08 2.61
N CYS A 279 12.05 11.30 1.31
CA CYS A 279 12.38 10.33 0.28
C CYS A 279 13.87 9.93 0.26
N SER A 280 14.77 10.82 0.66
CA SER A 280 16.21 10.54 0.75
C SER A 280 16.52 9.51 1.86
N GLN A 281 15.59 9.34 2.80
CA GLN A 281 15.64 8.39 3.90
C GLN A 281 14.61 7.26 3.72
N CYS A 282 13.98 7.16 2.55
CA CYS A 282 12.93 6.17 2.33
C CYS A 282 13.41 4.75 2.63
N GLY A 283 12.62 4.04 3.42
CA GLY A 283 12.85 2.64 3.77
C GLY A 283 11.68 1.72 3.38
N CYS A 284 10.76 2.18 2.53
CA CYS A 284 9.61 1.39 2.09
C CYS A 284 10.06 0.21 1.22
N VAL A 285 9.84 -1.03 1.66
CA VAL A 285 10.22 -2.25 0.95
C VAL A 285 9.62 -2.33 -0.46
N ALA A 286 8.39 -1.86 -0.65
CA ALA A 286 7.73 -1.85 -1.95
C ALA A 286 8.42 -0.87 -2.92
N ALA A 287 8.78 0.32 -2.43
CA ALA A 287 9.53 1.31 -3.21
C ALA A 287 10.92 0.77 -3.59
N MET A 288 11.63 0.13 -2.66
CA MET A 288 12.95 -0.46 -2.91
C MET A 288 12.87 -1.61 -3.91
N GLY A 289 11.85 -2.45 -3.82
CA GLY A 289 11.62 -3.53 -4.78
C GLY A 289 11.40 -3.00 -6.20
N LEU A 290 10.59 -1.96 -6.36
CA LEU A 290 10.34 -1.34 -7.67
C LEU A 290 11.54 -0.51 -8.17
N ALA A 291 12.30 0.12 -7.28
CA ALA A 291 13.55 0.79 -7.64
C ALA A 291 14.58 -0.21 -8.18
N ALA A 292 14.68 -1.40 -7.58
CA ALA A 292 15.55 -2.47 -8.08
C ALA A 292 15.13 -2.95 -9.48
N VAL A 293 13.82 -3.07 -9.75
CA VAL A 293 13.28 -3.37 -11.08
C VAL A 293 13.62 -2.23 -12.06
N GLY A 294 13.46 -0.98 -11.62
CA GLY A 294 13.80 0.19 -12.43
C GLY A 294 15.27 0.30 -12.80
N ALA A 295 16.15 -0.19 -11.93
CA ALA A 295 17.62 -0.21 -12.18
C ALA A 295 18.04 -1.28 -13.20
N TYR A 296 17.17 -2.27 -13.50
CA TYR A 296 17.48 -3.31 -14.48
C TYR A 296 17.64 -2.70 -15.89
N LYS A 297 18.71 -3.12 -16.58
CA LYS A 297 19.00 -2.67 -17.95
C LYS A 297 18.42 -3.65 -18.97
N VAL A 298 17.47 -3.17 -19.76
CA VAL A 298 16.86 -3.90 -20.89
C VAL A 298 17.83 -3.80 -22.08
N GLY A 299 18.26 -4.95 -22.61
CA GLY A 299 19.23 -4.99 -23.71
C GLY A 299 20.59 -4.36 -23.38
N GLY A 300 20.92 -4.22 -22.08
CA GLY A 300 22.20 -3.61 -21.63
C GLY A 300 22.28 -2.08 -21.75
N MET A 301 21.33 -1.41 -22.41
CA MET A 301 21.40 0.00 -22.76
C MET A 301 20.42 0.88 -21.96
N VAL A 302 19.15 0.55 -21.95
CA VAL A 302 18.10 1.40 -21.37
C VAL A 302 17.63 0.84 -20.04
N SER A 303 17.57 1.68 -19.00
CA SER A 303 17.01 1.24 -17.73
C SER A 303 15.49 1.01 -17.83
N ALA A 304 14.98 -0.02 -17.17
CA ALA A 304 13.55 -0.27 -17.07
C ALA A 304 12.81 0.92 -16.45
N GLY A 305 13.48 1.65 -15.55
CA GLY A 305 12.95 2.88 -14.95
C GLY A 305 12.73 4.00 -15.98
N ALA A 306 13.65 4.21 -16.92
CA ALA A 306 13.47 5.20 -17.98
C ALA A 306 12.28 4.88 -18.88
N LEU A 307 12.16 3.61 -19.29
CA LEU A 307 10.98 3.12 -20.04
C LEU A 307 9.70 3.30 -19.24
N PHE A 308 9.77 3.09 -17.95
CA PHE A 308 8.65 3.24 -17.04
C PHE A 308 8.15 4.69 -16.95
N HIS A 309 9.08 5.64 -16.75
CA HIS A 309 8.74 7.06 -16.70
C HIS A 309 8.17 7.57 -18.04
N LEU A 310 8.70 7.12 -19.15
CA LEU A 310 8.15 7.44 -20.48
C LEU A 310 6.71 6.89 -20.62
N SER A 311 6.50 5.63 -20.26
CA SER A 311 5.19 4.99 -20.33
C SER A 311 4.15 5.67 -19.42
N HIS A 312 4.58 6.12 -18.24
CA HIS A 312 3.72 6.87 -17.31
C HIS A 312 3.30 8.23 -17.91
N ARG A 313 4.20 8.94 -18.59
CA ARG A 313 3.87 10.19 -19.30
C ARG A 313 2.82 9.94 -20.39
N ILE A 314 3.03 8.92 -21.22
CA ILE A 314 2.08 8.53 -22.27
C ILE A 314 0.72 8.19 -21.66
N GLY A 315 0.69 7.37 -20.62
CA GLY A 315 -0.53 7.02 -19.91
C GLY A 315 -1.26 8.22 -19.31
N GLY A 316 -0.52 9.21 -18.81
CA GLY A 316 -1.06 10.47 -18.32
C GLY A 316 -1.83 11.24 -19.40
N LEU A 317 -1.26 11.32 -20.61
CA LEU A 317 -1.94 11.93 -21.77
C LEU A 317 -3.21 11.18 -22.16
N VAL A 318 -3.17 9.83 -22.16
CA VAL A 318 -4.35 9.00 -22.44
C VAL A 318 -5.44 9.21 -21.40
N ALA A 319 -5.07 9.27 -20.11
CA ALA A 319 -6.01 9.52 -19.03
C ALA A 319 -6.68 10.91 -19.12
N SER A 320 -5.90 11.94 -19.47
CA SER A 320 -6.40 13.30 -19.64
C SER A 320 -7.44 13.40 -20.78
N ARG A 321 -7.13 12.80 -21.94
CA ARG A 321 -8.08 12.76 -23.08
C ARG A 321 -9.37 12.04 -22.75
N ARG A 322 -9.29 10.93 -21.99
CA ARG A 322 -10.49 10.20 -21.55
C ARG A 322 -11.38 11.02 -20.65
N LYS A 323 -10.80 11.79 -19.71
CA LYS A 323 -11.56 12.69 -18.84
C LYS A 323 -12.24 13.82 -19.63
N GLN A 324 -11.55 14.38 -20.62
CA GLN A 324 -12.13 15.39 -21.51
C GLN A 324 -13.28 14.82 -22.32
N GLY A 325 -13.14 13.64 -22.94
CA GLY A 325 -14.22 13.00 -23.69
C GLY A 325 -15.45 12.70 -22.86
N LEU A 326 -15.29 12.25 -21.60
CA LEU A 326 -16.41 12.03 -20.69
C LEU A 326 -17.12 13.35 -20.31
N ALA A 327 -16.37 14.41 -20.09
CA ALA A 327 -16.93 15.73 -19.81
C ALA A 327 -17.71 16.31 -21.01
N ASP A 328 -17.19 16.09 -22.24
CA ASP A 328 -17.86 16.50 -23.47
C ASP A 328 -19.15 15.70 -23.72
N GLU A 329 -19.15 14.39 -23.44
CA GLU A 329 -20.37 13.55 -23.52
C GLU A 329 -21.42 13.98 -22.49
N GLU A 330 -21.01 14.30 -21.26
CA GLU A 330 -21.92 14.80 -20.21
C GLU A 330 -22.55 16.16 -20.60
N LEU A 331 -21.75 17.06 -21.19
CA LEU A 331 -22.25 18.34 -21.73
C LEU A 331 -23.20 18.16 -22.89
N ILE A 332 -22.94 17.20 -23.79
CA ILE A 332 -23.84 16.87 -24.91
C ILE A 332 -25.16 16.29 -24.40
N GLN A 333 -25.15 15.43 -23.38
CA GLN A 333 -26.36 14.89 -22.76
C GLN A 333 -27.21 15.98 -22.07
N ILE A 334 -26.56 16.94 -21.37
CA ILE A 334 -27.25 18.06 -20.75
C ILE A 334 -27.84 19.00 -21.82
N GLY A 335 -27.13 19.24 -22.93
CA GLY A 335 -27.60 20.05 -24.05
C GLY A 335 -28.77 19.42 -24.84
N ALA A 336 -28.87 18.07 -24.85
CA ALA A 336 -29.95 17.34 -25.53
C ALA A 336 -31.27 17.27 -24.70
N ALA A 337 -31.22 17.60 -23.42
CA ALA A 337 -32.36 17.52 -22.50
C ALA A 337 -33.16 18.84 -22.36
N THR A 338 -33.06 19.76 -23.30
CA THR A 338 -33.93 20.96 -23.31
C THR A 338 -35.28 20.59 -23.92
N PRO A 339 -36.39 20.59 -23.16
CA PRO A 339 -37.70 20.31 -23.74
C PRO A 339 -38.13 21.49 -24.62
N ALA A 340 -38.39 21.19 -25.88
CA ALA A 340 -39.13 22.05 -26.76
C ALA A 340 -40.59 22.12 -26.29
N GLY A 341 -41.11 23.30 -26.15
CA GLY A 341 -42.52 23.54 -26.24
C GLY A 341 -43.28 23.88 -24.96
N ALA A 342 -43.33 25.17 -24.66
CA ALA A 342 -44.55 25.78 -24.15
C ALA A 342 -44.91 26.86 -25.15
N ALA A 343 -45.57 26.50 -26.23
CA ALA A 343 -46.32 27.43 -27.09
C ALA A 343 -47.53 27.86 -26.29
N GLY A 344 -47.71 29.17 -26.22
CA GLY A 344 -48.82 29.81 -25.57
C GLY A 344 -50.17 29.45 -26.16
N ASP A 345 -51.16 29.45 -25.32
CA ASP A 345 -52.53 29.62 -25.72
C ASP A 345 -53.08 30.82 -25.00
N SER A 346 -53.26 31.89 -25.81
CA SER A 346 -53.96 33.11 -25.46
C SER A 346 -55.37 32.99 -26.00
N SER A 347 -56.36 32.78 -25.16
CA SER A 347 -57.73 33.09 -25.50
C SER A 347 -58.46 33.74 -24.32
N SER A 348 -58.60 34.97 -24.42
CA SER A 348 -59.78 35.83 -24.24
C SER A 348 -61.05 35.19 -23.66
N GLY A 349 -61.70 35.82 -22.73
CA GLY A 349 -63.09 35.61 -22.30
C GLY A 349 -63.50 36.39 -21.10
N LEU A 350 -63.99 37.54 -21.36
CA LEU A 350 -64.99 38.30 -20.67
C LEU A 350 -65.94 37.56 -19.73
N ALA A 351 -66.12 37.96 -18.55
CA ALA A 351 -67.31 38.48 -17.86
C ALA A 351 -66.96 38.77 -16.38
#